data_57fa78bbf7b5e733e1cbb061ea5e1a33
#
_entry.id   57fa78bbf7b5e733e1cbb061ea5e1a33
#
_cell.length_a   1.000
_cell.length_b   1.000
_cell.length_c   1.000
_cell.angle_alpha   90.00
_cell.angle_beta   90.00
_cell.angle_gamma   90.00
#
_symmetry.space_group_name_H-M   'P 1'
#
loop_
_entity.id
_entity.type
_entity.pdbx_description
1 polymer ?
#
loop_
_entity_poly.entity_id
_entity_poly.type
_entity_poly.pdbx_seq_one_letter_code
_entity_poly.pdbx_strand_id
1 'polypeptide(L)'
;MSSSMGFRAVMCGALIVLTVVLFAPAAVRAQAYDPLLEIRLAEAIDARDFDQALQMIDAGLTASDDARLTEDLLARKTDILEDAGRYAEAGEALEELGGAIIEREGETAPELIPVLERIASAYEAAGKPGDAVAALSRLLDILDALDLDERGAAVAARLQAMAEATPEVAAQVRAAVDAYQLSLEDDRSGPFGADPETGFTAVKIFYATDRARTGDPDPANFYGGDRGTLELGTATVSIPPRHIPGKIERPKFWLLEFREDPAKHVILKSVTPGDSDAVFAEMRGELAANESDSAFVFVHGFNVPFNEAAQRTAQMAYDMNFRGVPILYSWPSRASLLSYIADTAVVNLSGRRLTLFLEDVVRKSGAKRIHLIAHSMGNRALTDALELYALRHEGEPPAFDQVLFTAPDLDAGLFAEMAKTMQTTANRLTLYASNKDWALAVSRKLHGDAARAGQGGNKIIHADIFDSVDMTSIGDDMLAHSYYANNPSALTDILSLFWRDAPPEDRCGMVRAEGEYGDYWQYSPDECGDTNALLSTLSVLNRASIVNLPEARAFLNRFIMPATADPEDRSRLETALARLFRN
;
A
#
# COMPACT_ATOMS: atom_id res chain seq x y z
N MET A 1 -58.33 -20.90 -49.91
CA MET A 1 -58.61 -21.19 -48.51
C MET A 1 -57.30 -21.54 -47.85
N SER A 2 -56.55 -20.54 -47.42
CA SER A 2 -55.40 -20.71 -46.53
C SER A 2 -54.87 -19.32 -46.21
N SER A 3 -55.14 -18.78 -45.07
CA SER A 3 -54.41 -17.59 -44.51
C SER A 3 -55.08 -17.18 -43.18
N SER A 4 -54.78 -17.88 -42.11
CA SER A 4 -55.12 -17.39 -40.76
C SER A 4 -54.36 -18.12 -39.62
N MET A 5 -53.23 -18.78 -39.93
CA MET A 5 -52.48 -19.55 -38.91
C MET A 5 -51.14 -18.94 -38.47
N GLY A 6 -50.70 -17.82 -39.07
CA GLY A 6 -49.41 -17.17 -38.77
C GLY A 6 -49.42 -16.12 -37.66
N PHE A 7 -50.58 -15.57 -37.31
CA PHE A 7 -50.63 -14.40 -36.42
C PHE A 7 -50.84 -14.72 -34.93
N ARG A 8 -51.29 -15.97 -34.61
CA ARG A 8 -51.51 -16.40 -33.20
C ARG A 8 -50.26 -16.95 -32.51
N ALA A 9 -49.26 -17.42 -33.25
CA ALA A 9 -48.04 -17.96 -32.68
C ALA A 9 -47.04 -16.89 -32.19
N VAL A 10 -47.03 -15.70 -32.85
CA VAL A 10 -46.14 -14.58 -32.47
C VAL A 10 -46.64 -13.85 -31.21
N MET A 11 -47.94 -13.75 -31.01
CA MET A 11 -48.50 -13.13 -29.80
C MET A 11 -48.36 -14.01 -28.54
N CYS A 12 -48.34 -15.33 -28.65
CA CYS A 12 -48.08 -16.20 -27.50
C CYS A 12 -46.60 -16.20 -27.07
N GLY A 13 -45.67 -16.05 -28.02
CA GLY A 13 -44.25 -15.97 -27.71
C GLY A 13 -43.88 -14.67 -26.94
N ALA A 14 -44.46 -13.54 -27.35
CA ALA A 14 -44.24 -12.25 -26.71
C ALA A 14 -44.88 -12.17 -25.30
N LEU A 15 -46.02 -12.86 -25.08
CA LEU A 15 -46.69 -12.87 -23.78
C LEU A 15 -45.98 -13.80 -22.75
N ILE A 16 -45.34 -14.87 -23.23
CA ILE A 16 -44.56 -15.77 -22.34
C ILE A 16 -43.24 -15.13 -21.92
N VAL A 17 -42.60 -14.35 -22.79
CA VAL A 17 -41.37 -13.60 -22.43
C VAL A 17 -41.71 -12.49 -21.43
N LEU A 18 -42.84 -11.79 -21.60
CA LEU A 18 -43.24 -10.71 -20.69
C LEU A 18 -43.68 -11.23 -19.30
N THR A 19 -44.26 -12.46 -19.23
CA THR A 19 -44.69 -13.06 -17.95
C THR A 19 -43.53 -13.69 -17.17
N VAL A 20 -42.45 -14.15 -17.85
CA VAL A 20 -41.25 -14.66 -17.15
C VAL A 20 -40.44 -13.53 -16.52
N VAL A 21 -40.39 -12.34 -17.13
CA VAL A 21 -39.70 -11.17 -16.58
C VAL A 21 -40.45 -10.59 -15.36
N LEU A 22 -41.77 -10.75 -15.26
CA LEU A 22 -42.58 -10.22 -14.15
C LEU A 22 -42.54 -11.09 -12.87
N PHE A 23 -42.10 -12.35 -12.93
CA PHE A 23 -42.01 -13.27 -11.80
C PHE A 23 -40.59 -13.68 -11.42
N ALA A 24 -39.55 -13.07 -12.01
CA ALA A 24 -38.15 -13.26 -11.55
C ALA A 24 -37.98 -12.64 -10.16
N PRO A 25 -37.35 -13.35 -9.21
CA PRO A 25 -37.02 -12.77 -7.92
C PRO A 25 -36.18 -11.50 -8.09
N ALA A 26 -36.32 -10.54 -7.16
CA ALA A 26 -35.67 -9.21 -7.22
C ALA A 26 -34.16 -9.26 -7.48
N ALA A 27 -33.50 -10.34 -7.07
CA ALA A 27 -32.07 -10.59 -7.33
C ALA A 27 -31.74 -10.85 -8.82
N VAL A 28 -32.70 -11.26 -9.63
CA VAL A 28 -32.53 -11.49 -11.10
C VAL A 28 -32.86 -10.21 -11.89
N ARG A 29 -33.56 -9.24 -11.26
CA ARG A 29 -33.88 -7.95 -11.90
C ARG A 29 -32.74 -6.94 -11.84
N ALA A 30 -31.78 -7.10 -10.93
CA ALA A 30 -30.61 -6.23 -10.78
C ALA A 30 -29.52 -6.49 -11.85
N GLN A 31 -29.65 -7.51 -12.68
CA GLN A 31 -28.67 -7.91 -13.70
C GLN A 31 -29.10 -7.70 -15.16
N ALA A 32 -30.20 -7.04 -15.43
CA ALA A 32 -30.62 -6.76 -16.81
C ALA A 32 -30.14 -5.35 -17.22
N TYR A 33 -29.00 -5.30 -17.91
CA TYR A 33 -28.59 -4.14 -18.69
C TYR A 33 -29.77 -3.64 -19.56
N ASP A 34 -30.16 -2.36 -19.37
CA ASP A 34 -31.27 -1.77 -20.12
C ASP A 34 -30.85 -1.48 -21.58
N PRO A 35 -31.32 -2.24 -22.59
CA PRO A 35 -30.95 -1.96 -23.99
C PRO A 35 -31.36 -0.56 -24.48
N LEU A 36 -32.31 0.10 -23.78
CA LEU A 36 -32.71 1.48 -24.07
C LEU A 36 -31.68 2.50 -23.55
N LEU A 37 -30.83 2.13 -22.60
CA LEU A 37 -29.74 2.99 -22.12
C LEU A 37 -28.74 3.22 -23.24
N GLU A 38 -28.35 2.18 -23.99
CA GLU A 38 -27.44 2.28 -25.12
C GLU A 38 -27.94 3.22 -26.21
N ILE A 39 -29.23 3.10 -26.57
CA ILE A 39 -29.81 3.95 -27.61
C ILE A 39 -29.83 5.42 -27.16
N ARG A 40 -30.25 5.68 -25.92
CA ARG A 40 -30.30 7.04 -25.37
C ARG A 40 -28.93 7.64 -25.16
N LEU A 41 -27.96 6.82 -24.76
CA LEU A 41 -26.57 7.25 -24.61
C LEU A 41 -25.97 7.63 -25.96
N ALA A 42 -26.16 6.81 -26.99
CA ALA A 42 -25.74 7.11 -28.35
C ALA A 42 -26.40 8.39 -28.89
N GLU A 43 -27.71 8.58 -28.67
CA GLU A 43 -28.44 9.79 -29.08
C GLU A 43 -27.89 11.04 -28.37
N ALA A 44 -27.56 10.98 -27.06
CA ALA A 44 -26.99 12.09 -26.32
C ALA A 44 -25.56 12.42 -26.82
N ILE A 45 -24.73 11.42 -27.09
CA ILE A 45 -23.38 11.60 -27.63
C ILE A 45 -23.45 12.24 -29.02
N ASP A 46 -24.31 11.73 -29.93
CA ASP A 46 -24.52 12.29 -31.28
C ASP A 46 -25.01 13.75 -31.26
N ALA A 47 -25.86 14.07 -30.26
CA ALA A 47 -26.34 15.44 -30.02
C ALA A 47 -25.30 16.33 -29.34
N ARG A 48 -24.15 15.80 -28.93
CA ARG A 48 -23.13 16.45 -28.10
C ARG A 48 -23.67 16.97 -26.76
N ASP A 49 -24.69 16.33 -26.22
CA ASP A 49 -25.19 16.58 -24.87
C ASP A 49 -24.39 15.71 -23.88
N PHE A 50 -23.14 16.11 -23.68
CA PHE A 50 -22.21 15.35 -22.85
C PHE A 50 -22.64 15.27 -21.38
N ASP A 51 -23.31 16.30 -20.87
CA ASP A 51 -23.79 16.28 -19.47
C ASP A 51 -24.91 15.25 -19.29
N GLN A 52 -25.83 15.13 -20.26
CA GLN A 52 -26.86 14.10 -20.24
C GLN A 52 -26.25 12.70 -20.39
N ALA A 53 -25.28 12.53 -21.25
CA ALA A 53 -24.58 11.25 -21.44
C ALA A 53 -23.87 10.82 -20.15
N LEU A 54 -23.13 11.72 -19.49
CA LEU A 54 -22.44 11.46 -18.24
C LEU A 54 -23.41 11.10 -17.09
N GLN A 55 -24.55 11.80 -16.97
CA GLN A 55 -25.57 11.44 -15.98
C GLN A 55 -26.11 10.01 -16.17
N MET A 56 -26.28 9.58 -17.42
CA MET A 56 -26.72 8.21 -17.72
C MET A 56 -25.65 7.17 -17.33
N ILE A 57 -24.37 7.46 -17.61
CA ILE A 57 -23.25 6.59 -17.20
C ILE A 57 -23.16 6.51 -15.68
N ASP A 58 -23.22 7.64 -14.97
CA ASP A 58 -23.13 7.65 -13.50
C ASP A 58 -24.30 6.91 -12.84
N ALA A 59 -25.50 7.00 -13.43
CA ALA A 59 -26.62 6.18 -12.98
C ALA A 59 -26.41 4.67 -13.22
N GLY A 60 -25.77 4.30 -14.35
CA GLY A 60 -25.38 2.93 -14.65
C GLY A 60 -24.32 2.40 -13.68
N LEU A 61 -23.29 3.18 -13.39
CA LEU A 61 -22.24 2.85 -12.42
C LEU A 61 -22.81 2.66 -11.02
N THR A 62 -23.77 3.49 -10.60
CA THR A 62 -24.43 3.37 -9.30
C THR A 62 -25.32 2.12 -9.20
N ALA A 63 -25.86 1.65 -10.30
CA ALA A 63 -26.79 0.52 -10.36
C ALA A 63 -26.10 -0.82 -10.66
N SER A 64 -24.82 -0.83 -11.02
CA SER A 64 -24.07 -2.03 -11.43
C SER A 64 -23.27 -2.60 -10.27
N ASP A 65 -23.43 -3.92 -10.06
CA ASP A 65 -22.54 -4.74 -9.22
C ASP A 65 -21.62 -5.64 -10.09
N ASP A 66 -21.67 -5.49 -11.42
CA ASP A 66 -20.87 -6.27 -12.37
C ASP A 66 -19.57 -5.52 -12.71
N ALA A 67 -18.42 -6.09 -12.33
CA ALA A 67 -17.12 -5.49 -12.52
C ALA A 67 -16.80 -5.18 -13.99
N ARG A 68 -17.18 -6.06 -14.94
CA ARG A 68 -16.92 -5.84 -16.37
C ARG A 68 -17.80 -4.73 -16.93
N LEU A 69 -19.05 -4.65 -16.50
CA LEU A 69 -19.93 -3.56 -16.88
C LEU A 69 -19.44 -2.23 -16.29
N THR A 70 -18.93 -2.24 -15.09
CA THR A 70 -18.31 -1.06 -14.46
C THR A 70 -17.11 -0.56 -15.26
N GLU A 71 -16.22 -1.46 -15.67
CA GLU A 71 -15.07 -1.12 -16.54
C GLU A 71 -15.53 -0.53 -17.88
N ASP A 72 -16.52 -1.12 -18.54
CA ASP A 72 -17.07 -0.63 -19.81
C ASP A 72 -17.69 0.76 -19.67
N LEU A 73 -18.46 0.98 -18.60
CA LEU A 73 -19.08 2.27 -18.32
C LEU A 73 -18.03 3.34 -18.00
N LEU A 74 -16.98 3.01 -17.22
CA LEU A 74 -15.88 3.93 -16.93
C LEU A 74 -15.07 4.28 -18.19
N ALA A 75 -14.80 3.31 -19.06
CA ALA A 75 -14.13 3.57 -20.33
C ALA A 75 -14.94 4.55 -21.20
N ARG A 76 -16.26 4.35 -21.32
CA ARG A 76 -17.15 5.26 -22.06
C ARG A 76 -17.25 6.64 -21.40
N LYS A 77 -17.31 6.70 -20.07
CA LYS A 77 -17.26 7.97 -19.32
C LYS A 77 -16.03 8.77 -19.69
N THR A 78 -14.89 8.10 -19.77
CA THR A 78 -13.64 8.73 -20.15
C THR A 78 -13.69 9.28 -21.59
N ASP A 79 -14.15 8.48 -22.54
CA ASP A 79 -14.25 8.92 -23.95
C ASP A 79 -15.14 10.16 -24.10
N ILE A 80 -16.28 10.19 -23.39
CA ILE A 80 -17.19 11.34 -23.38
C ILE A 80 -16.54 12.58 -22.76
N LEU A 81 -15.78 12.42 -21.66
CA LEU A 81 -15.09 13.53 -21.00
C LEU A 81 -13.95 14.09 -21.85
N GLU A 82 -13.19 13.22 -22.54
CA GLU A 82 -12.16 13.63 -23.50
C GLU A 82 -12.76 14.40 -24.67
N ASP A 83 -13.86 13.91 -25.26
CA ASP A 83 -14.59 14.58 -26.35
C ASP A 83 -15.19 15.92 -25.93
N ALA A 84 -15.56 16.05 -24.65
CA ALA A 84 -16.02 17.29 -24.05
C ALA A 84 -14.89 18.27 -23.68
N GLY A 85 -13.61 17.86 -23.79
CA GLY A 85 -12.45 18.64 -23.37
C GLY A 85 -12.29 18.76 -21.84
N ARG A 86 -12.98 17.90 -21.07
CA ARG A 86 -12.95 17.86 -19.60
C ARG A 86 -11.83 16.95 -19.10
N TYR A 87 -10.59 17.25 -19.50
CA TYR A 87 -9.44 16.36 -19.33
C TYR A 87 -9.10 16.03 -17.86
N ALA A 88 -9.31 16.95 -16.92
CA ALA A 88 -9.08 16.65 -15.52
C ALA A 88 -10.03 15.56 -15.00
N GLU A 89 -11.31 15.66 -15.37
CA GLU A 89 -12.32 14.66 -14.99
C GLU A 89 -12.14 13.35 -15.76
N ALA A 90 -11.63 13.41 -16.99
CA ALA A 90 -11.25 12.22 -17.76
C ALA A 90 -10.12 11.46 -17.06
N GLY A 91 -9.11 12.17 -16.54
CA GLY A 91 -8.06 11.58 -15.72
C GLY A 91 -8.60 10.86 -14.50
N GLU A 92 -9.50 11.50 -13.74
CA GLU A 92 -10.15 10.90 -12.57
C GLU A 92 -10.99 9.64 -12.92
N ALA A 93 -11.71 9.66 -14.04
CA ALA A 93 -12.47 8.48 -14.51
C ALA A 93 -11.55 7.34 -14.97
N LEU A 94 -10.41 7.65 -15.57
CA LEU A 94 -9.38 6.66 -15.92
C LEU A 94 -8.70 6.05 -14.68
N GLU A 95 -8.52 6.83 -13.61
CA GLU A 95 -8.05 6.31 -12.34
C GLU A 95 -9.04 5.29 -11.74
N GLU A 96 -10.34 5.60 -11.78
CA GLU A 96 -11.39 4.67 -11.37
C GLU A 96 -11.37 3.39 -12.24
N LEU A 97 -11.17 3.50 -13.55
CA LEU A 97 -11.02 2.35 -14.46
C LEU A 97 -9.77 1.53 -14.13
N GLY A 98 -8.63 2.20 -13.92
CA GLY A 98 -7.40 1.54 -13.50
C GLY A 98 -7.58 0.78 -12.20
N GLY A 99 -8.27 1.37 -11.21
CA GLY A 99 -8.64 0.71 -9.97
C GLY A 99 -9.44 -0.57 -10.18
N ALA A 100 -10.47 -0.53 -11.02
CA ALA A 100 -11.28 -1.72 -11.34
C ALA A 100 -10.47 -2.85 -12.01
N ILE A 101 -9.53 -2.49 -12.90
CA ILE A 101 -8.63 -3.46 -13.54
C ILE A 101 -7.70 -4.10 -12.51
N ILE A 102 -7.11 -3.29 -11.60
CA ILE A 102 -6.23 -3.79 -10.53
C ILE A 102 -6.96 -4.79 -9.64
N GLU A 103 -8.20 -4.49 -9.29
CA GLU A 103 -9.03 -5.37 -8.47
C GLU A 103 -9.26 -6.74 -9.11
N ARG A 104 -9.38 -6.77 -10.42
CA ARG A 104 -9.65 -7.98 -11.18
C ARG A 104 -8.38 -8.75 -11.56
N GLU A 105 -7.33 -8.05 -12.01
CA GLU A 105 -6.15 -8.65 -12.66
C GLU A 105 -4.84 -8.42 -11.88
N GLY A 106 -4.85 -7.53 -10.87
CA GLY A 106 -3.68 -7.19 -10.08
C GLY A 106 -2.93 -5.93 -10.55
N GLU A 107 -2.01 -5.48 -9.70
CA GLU A 107 -1.32 -4.18 -9.81
C GLU A 107 -0.39 -4.05 -11.03
N THR A 108 0.05 -5.17 -11.61
CA THR A 108 0.96 -5.20 -12.76
C THR A 108 0.29 -5.72 -14.04
N ALA A 109 -1.04 -5.63 -14.11
CA ALA A 109 -1.81 -6.09 -15.26
C ALA A 109 -1.41 -5.33 -16.54
N PRO A 110 -1.13 -6.03 -17.67
CA PRO A 110 -0.80 -5.38 -18.94
C PRO A 110 -1.89 -4.44 -19.45
N GLU A 111 -3.14 -4.69 -19.06
CA GLU A 111 -4.32 -3.88 -19.37
C GLU A 111 -4.23 -2.46 -18.78
N LEU A 112 -3.43 -2.27 -17.73
CA LEU A 112 -3.16 -0.96 -17.14
C LEU A 112 -2.28 -0.07 -18.03
N ILE A 113 -1.46 -0.64 -18.91
CA ILE A 113 -0.55 0.12 -19.76
C ILE A 113 -1.30 1.20 -20.57
N PRO A 114 -2.30 0.86 -21.41
CA PRO A 114 -3.03 1.87 -22.18
C PRO A 114 -3.82 2.83 -21.29
N VAL A 115 -4.28 2.39 -20.14
CA VAL A 115 -5.01 3.25 -19.19
C VAL A 115 -4.08 4.30 -18.60
N LEU A 116 -2.89 3.92 -18.13
CA LEU A 116 -1.89 4.84 -17.58
C LEU A 116 -1.34 5.81 -18.63
N GLU A 117 -1.15 5.37 -19.88
CA GLU A 117 -0.80 6.26 -20.99
C GLU A 117 -1.88 7.34 -21.21
N ARG A 118 -3.17 6.97 -21.13
CA ARG A 118 -4.30 7.91 -21.23
C ARG A 118 -4.39 8.82 -20.03
N ILE A 119 -4.23 8.31 -18.79
CA ILE A 119 -4.19 9.14 -17.57
C ILE A 119 -3.14 10.23 -17.71
N ALA A 120 -1.90 9.86 -18.07
CA ALA A 120 -0.83 10.82 -18.24
C ALA A 120 -1.19 11.90 -19.29
N SER A 121 -1.73 11.48 -20.43
CA SER A 121 -2.11 12.40 -21.50
C SER A 121 -3.27 13.32 -21.10
N ALA A 122 -4.26 12.81 -20.37
CA ALA A 122 -5.38 13.60 -19.86
C ALA A 122 -4.90 14.66 -18.85
N TYR A 123 -4.03 14.31 -17.93
CA TYR A 123 -3.50 15.26 -16.96
C TYR A 123 -2.50 16.26 -17.57
N GLU A 124 -1.71 15.87 -18.59
CA GLU A 124 -0.93 16.84 -19.37
C GLU A 124 -1.85 17.87 -20.03
N ALA A 125 -2.93 17.42 -20.69
CA ALA A 125 -3.92 18.31 -21.33
C ALA A 125 -4.67 19.18 -20.31
N ALA A 126 -4.86 18.69 -19.10
CA ALA A 126 -5.48 19.44 -17.99
C ALA A 126 -4.53 20.44 -17.30
N GLY A 127 -3.24 20.47 -17.66
CA GLY A 127 -2.24 21.31 -17.00
C GLY A 127 -1.89 20.85 -15.59
N LYS A 128 -2.00 19.54 -15.30
CA LYS A 128 -1.66 18.89 -14.04
C LYS A 128 -0.40 18.00 -14.20
N PRO A 129 0.79 18.59 -14.34
CA PRO A 129 2.00 17.83 -14.69
C PRO A 129 2.43 16.86 -13.59
N GLY A 130 2.15 17.15 -12.32
CA GLY A 130 2.46 16.22 -11.21
C GLY A 130 1.67 14.91 -11.31
N ASP A 131 0.37 14.99 -11.62
CA ASP A 131 -0.48 13.81 -11.77
C ASP A 131 -0.10 13.01 -13.04
N ALA A 132 0.32 13.70 -14.10
CA ALA A 132 0.84 13.05 -15.32
C ALA A 132 2.16 12.29 -15.03
N VAL A 133 3.07 12.89 -14.27
CA VAL A 133 4.32 12.23 -13.84
C VAL A 133 4.02 11.00 -12.99
N ALA A 134 3.05 11.07 -12.08
CA ALA A 134 2.64 9.93 -11.27
C ALA A 134 2.17 8.75 -12.14
N ALA A 135 1.31 9.01 -13.12
CA ALA A 135 0.84 7.97 -14.05
C ALA A 135 1.98 7.34 -14.87
N LEU A 136 2.91 8.17 -15.38
CA LEU A 136 4.08 7.69 -16.14
C LEU A 136 5.07 6.91 -15.25
N SER A 137 5.25 7.31 -13.99
CA SER A 137 6.09 6.58 -13.04
C SER A 137 5.51 5.19 -12.79
N ARG A 138 4.20 5.09 -12.58
CA ARG A 138 3.52 3.81 -12.45
C ARG A 138 3.62 2.96 -13.72
N LEU A 139 3.53 3.61 -14.88
CA LEU A 139 3.72 2.93 -16.17
C LEU A 139 5.13 2.36 -16.29
N LEU A 140 6.17 3.09 -15.85
CA LEU A 140 7.55 2.58 -15.80
C LEU A 140 7.64 1.32 -14.94
N ASP A 141 7.04 1.32 -13.74
CA ASP A 141 7.05 0.16 -12.86
C ASP A 141 6.40 -1.07 -13.50
N ILE A 142 5.30 -0.87 -14.25
CA ILE A 142 4.64 -1.96 -14.98
C ILE A 142 5.49 -2.43 -16.16
N LEU A 143 6.08 -1.51 -16.93
CA LEU A 143 6.91 -1.86 -18.07
C LEU A 143 8.19 -2.58 -17.65
N ASP A 144 8.84 -2.15 -16.57
CA ASP A 144 9.95 -2.85 -15.92
C ASP A 144 9.51 -4.23 -15.43
N ALA A 145 8.37 -4.27 -14.75
CA ALA A 145 7.78 -5.52 -14.31
C ALA A 145 7.48 -6.50 -15.44
N LEU A 146 7.28 -6.03 -16.67
CA LEU A 146 6.99 -6.81 -17.87
C LEU A 146 8.21 -7.07 -18.78
N ASP A 147 9.42 -6.66 -18.36
CA ASP A 147 10.65 -6.64 -19.17
C ASP A 147 10.43 -5.98 -20.56
N LEU A 148 9.65 -4.89 -20.57
CA LEU A 148 9.37 -4.11 -21.78
C LEU A 148 10.32 -2.89 -21.90
N ASP A 149 11.62 -3.17 -21.86
CA ASP A 149 12.70 -2.19 -21.74
C ASP A 149 12.66 -1.08 -22.80
N GLU A 150 12.34 -1.40 -24.08
CA GLU A 150 12.23 -0.39 -25.13
C GLU A 150 11.11 0.63 -24.85
N ARG A 151 9.97 0.15 -24.33
CA ARG A 151 8.85 1.01 -23.95
C ARG A 151 9.16 1.79 -22.67
N GLY A 152 9.80 1.13 -21.70
CA GLY A 152 10.26 1.76 -20.47
C GLY A 152 11.23 2.92 -20.77
N ALA A 153 12.21 2.71 -21.63
CA ALA A 153 13.14 3.76 -22.07
C ALA A 153 12.40 4.94 -22.76
N ALA A 154 11.36 4.67 -23.55
CA ALA A 154 10.57 5.72 -24.18
C ALA A 154 9.76 6.53 -23.15
N VAL A 155 9.20 5.89 -22.14
CA VAL A 155 8.48 6.56 -21.04
C VAL A 155 9.44 7.37 -20.18
N ALA A 156 10.62 6.84 -19.85
CA ALA A 156 11.66 7.57 -19.13
C ALA A 156 12.10 8.83 -19.90
N ALA A 157 12.27 8.75 -21.22
CA ALA A 157 12.57 9.91 -22.05
C ALA A 157 11.44 10.95 -22.04
N ARG A 158 10.15 10.51 -22.05
CA ARG A 158 8.99 11.41 -21.92
C ARG A 158 8.99 12.14 -20.58
N LEU A 159 9.25 11.43 -19.48
CA LEU A 159 9.40 12.02 -18.16
C LEU A 159 10.50 13.07 -18.11
N GLN A 160 11.68 12.77 -18.65
CA GLN A 160 12.79 13.74 -18.71
C GLN A 160 12.42 15.00 -19.50
N ALA A 161 11.74 14.86 -20.64
CA ALA A 161 11.25 16.01 -21.40
C ALA A 161 10.22 16.85 -20.61
N MET A 162 9.37 16.21 -19.80
CA MET A 162 8.44 16.91 -18.90
C MET A 162 9.18 17.70 -17.81
N ALA A 163 10.25 17.14 -17.22
CA ALA A 163 11.06 17.83 -16.23
C ALA A 163 11.77 19.06 -16.80
N GLU A 164 12.23 19.00 -18.06
CA GLU A 164 12.82 20.14 -18.77
C GLU A 164 11.79 21.25 -19.03
N ALA A 165 10.56 20.88 -19.36
CA ALA A 165 9.48 21.81 -19.64
C ALA A 165 8.84 22.40 -18.37
N THR A 166 8.85 21.66 -17.27
CA THR A 166 8.13 21.98 -16.03
C THR A 166 9.03 21.69 -14.82
N PRO A 167 9.82 22.67 -14.37
CA PRO A 167 10.78 22.46 -13.25
C PRO A 167 10.17 21.98 -11.95
N GLU A 168 8.87 22.25 -11.73
CA GLU A 168 8.15 21.84 -10.51
C GLU A 168 8.07 20.32 -10.34
N VAL A 169 8.15 19.55 -11.43
CA VAL A 169 8.10 18.07 -11.39
C VAL A 169 9.48 17.42 -11.53
N ALA A 170 10.54 18.20 -11.69
CA ALA A 170 11.88 17.67 -11.99
C ALA A 170 12.40 16.67 -10.95
N ALA A 171 12.08 16.85 -9.69
CA ALA A 171 12.49 15.95 -8.63
C ALA A 171 11.72 14.63 -8.66
N GLN A 172 10.39 14.66 -8.87
CA GLN A 172 9.57 13.46 -9.03
C GLN A 172 10.03 12.63 -10.23
N VAL A 173 10.29 13.31 -11.37
CA VAL A 173 10.80 12.66 -12.57
C VAL A 173 12.15 12.00 -12.31
N ARG A 174 13.07 12.71 -11.64
CA ARG A 174 14.39 12.15 -11.32
C ARG A 174 14.23 10.86 -10.50
N ALA A 175 13.43 10.90 -9.43
CA ALA A 175 13.21 9.72 -8.59
C ALA A 175 12.66 8.52 -9.39
N ALA A 176 11.70 8.75 -10.29
CA ALA A 176 11.11 7.70 -11.11
C ALA A 176 12.11 7.13 -12.14
N VAL A 177 12.84 8.01 -12.82
CA VAL A 177 13.82 7.59 -13.85
C VAL A 177 15.02 6.89 -13.20
N ASP A 178 15.52 7.40 -12.07
CA ASP A 178 16.63 6.78 -11.35
C ASP A 178 16.22 5.40 -10.81
N ALA A 179 15.00 5.25 -10.28
CA ALA A 179 14.47 3.94 -9.87
C ALA A 179 14.39 2.96 -11.04
N TYR A 180 13.93 3.40 -12.21
CA TYR A 180 13.89 2.58 -13.41
C TYR A 180 15.29 2.24 -13.94
N GLN A 181 16.22 3.19 -14.00
CA GLN A 181 17.60 2.93 -14.42
C GLN A 181 18.30 1.97 -13.46
N LEU A 182 18.02 2.13 -12.18
CA LEU A 182 18.50 1.21 -11.16
C LEU A 182 17.92 -0.21 -11.33
N SER A 183 16.72 -0.42 -11.84
CA SER A 183 16.17 -1.75 -12.13
C SER A 183 16.85 -2.43 -13.33
N LEU A 184 17.39 -1.66 -14.26
CA LEU A 184 18.10 -2.16 -15.44
C LEU A 184 19.58 -2.56 -15.16
N GLU A 185 20.20 -2.09 -14.07
CA GLU A 185 21.57 -2.44 -13.73
C GLU A 185 21.66 -3.83 -13.10
N ASP A 186 22.41 -4.72 -13.72
CA ASP A 186 22.44 -6.18 -13.49
C ASP A 186 23.21 -6.63 -12.21
N ASP A 187 23.78 -5.70 -11.42
CA ASP A 187 24.73 -6.00 -10.32
C ASP A 187 24.21 -5.57 -8.95
N ARG A 188 22.99 -6.00 -8.58
CA ARG A 188 22.39 -5.67 -7.28
C ARG A 188 22.29 -6.87 -6.36
N SER A 189 23.38 -7.13 -5.66
CA SER A 189 23.29 -7.83 -4.39
C SER A 189 22.71 -6.84 -3.35
N GLY A 190 21.50 -7.12 -2.84
CA GLY A 190 20.95 -6.41 -1.68
C GLY A 190 21.89 -6.43 -0.47
N PRO A 191 21.63 -5.67 0.59
CA PRO A 191 22.53 -5.50 1.73
C PRO A 191 22.95 -6.79 2.44
N PHE A 192 22.32 -7.91 2.14
CA PHE A 192 22.60 -9.21 2.76
C PHE A 192 23.30 -10.22 1.85
N GLY A 193 23.35 -9.98 0.53
CA GLY A 193 23.79 -10.99 -0.44
C GLY A 193 22.89 -12.24 -0.44
N ALA A 194 22.67 -12.84 -1.59
CA ALA A 194 22.00 -14.13 -1.63
C ALA A 194 22.91 -15.21 -1.06
N ASP A 195 22.32 -16.19 -0.37
CA ASP A 195 23.03 -17.40 0.02
C ASP A 195 23.51 -18.12 -1.26
N PRO A 196 24.83 -18.36 -1.43
CA PRO A 196 25.36 -18.98 -2.65
C PRO A 196 24.80 -20.38 -2.94
N GLU A 197 24.32 -21.10 -1.91
CA GLU A 197 23.74 -22.44 -2.07
C GLU A 197 22.28 -22.40 -2.53
N THR A 198 21.50 -21.40 -2.08
CA THR A 198 20.06 -21.31 -2.34
C THR A 198 19.70 -20.29 -3.41
N GLY A 199 20.57 -19.32 -3.70
CA GLY A 199 20.35 -18.27 -4.67
C GLY A 199 19.35 -17.19 -4.24
N PHE A 200 18.97 -17.12 -2.95
CA PHE A 200 18.09 -16.11 -2.36
C PHE A 200 18.42 -15.88 -0.88
N THR A 201 17.90 -14.82 -0.31
CA THR A 201 17.99 -14.59 1.15
C THR A 201 16.74 -15.10 1.84
N ALA A 202 16.89 -15.96 2.84
CA ALA A 202 15.78 -16.45 3.66
C ALA A 202 15.52 -15.48 4.84
N VAL A 203 14.36 -14.84 4.85
CA VAL A 203 13.92 -14.00 5.97
C VAL A 203 12.92 -14.76 6.81
N LYS A 204 13.27 -14.98 8.07
CA LYS A 204 12.38 -15.57 9.06
C LYS A 204 11.54 -14.50 9.71
N ILE A 205 10.24 -14.71 9.74
CA ILE A 205 9.30 -13.89 10.50
C ILE A 205 8.55 -14.74 11.52
N PHE A 206 8.11 -14.11 12.59
CA PHE A 206 7.16 -14.68 13.53
C PHE A 206 5.76 -14.21 13.17
N TYR A 207 4.76 -14.99 13.52
CA TYR A 207 3.38 -14.56 13.29
C TYR A 207 2.45 -14.96 14.43
N ALA A 208 1.41 -14.17 14.58
CA ALA A 208 0.17 -14.53 15.24
C ALA A 208 -0.96 -14.34 14.25
N THR A 209 -1.90 -15.27 14.22
CA THR A 209 -3.06 -15.18 13.32
C THR A 209 -4.30 -15.76 13.97
N ASP A 210 -5.44 -15.16 13.72
CA ASP A 210 -6.75 -15.69 14.04
C ASP A 210 -7.54 -16.17 12.81
N ARG A 211 -6.81 -16.48 11.73
CA ARG A 211 -7.32 -17.14 10.53
C ARG A 211 -7.50 -18.63 10.75
N ALA A 212 -8.48 -19.20 10.08
CA ALA A 212 -8.63 -20.66 10.01
C ALA A 212 -7.63 -21.25 9.01
N ARG A 213 -7.09 -22.45 9.35
CA ARG A 213 -6.33 -23.26 8.40
C ARG A 213 -7.25 -23.79 7.30
N THR A 214 -6.79 -23.79 6.06
CA THR A 214 -7.57 -24.33 4.92
C THR A 214 -7.49 -25.86 4.83
N GLY A 215 -6.41 -26.43 5.38
CA GLY A 215 -6.06 -27.84 5.17
C GLY A 215 -5.16 -28.07 3.95
N ASP A 216 -4.89 -27.03 3.16
CA ASP A 216 -3.91 -27.07 2.07
C ASP A 216 -2.48 -27.04 2.67
N PRO A 217 -1.58 -27.96 2.28
CA PRO A 217 -0.20 -27.96 2.73
C PRO A 217 0.67 -26.88 2.06
N ASP A 218 0.21 -26.26 0.97
CA ASP A 218 0.92 -25.17 0.31
C ASP A 218 0.99 -23.95 1.24
N PRO A 219 2.20 -23.43 1.55
CA PRO A 219 2.35 -22.24 2.39
C PRO A 219 1.53 -21.05 1.92
N ALA A 220 1.38 -20.85 0.61
CA ALA A 220 0.60 -19.76 0.03
C ALA A 220 -0.89 -19.81 0.40
N ASN A 221 -1.42 -21.03 0.61
CA ASN A 221 -2.82 -21.29 0.89
C ASN A 221 -3.09 -21.80 2.33
N PHE A 222 -2.06 -21.86 3.19
CA PHE A 222 -2.14 -22.52 4.49
C PHE A 222 -3.21 -21.92 5.41
N TYR A 223 -3.33 -20.59 5.44
CA TYR A 223 -4.37 -19.86 6.16
C TYR A 223 -5.33 -19.17 5.20
N GLY A 224 -6.63 -19.35 5.41
CA GLY A 224 -7.70 -18.73 4.62
C GLY A 224 -8.19 -17.38 5.16
N GLY A 225 -9.30 -16.90 4.62
CA GLY A 225 -9.99 -15.69 5.08
C GLY A 225 -11.03 -15.93 6.18
N ASP A 226 -11.26 -17.18 6.61
CA ASP A 226 -12.22 -17.49 7.66
C ASP A 226 -11.58 -17.34 9.05
N ARG A 227 -12.45 -17.08 10.06
CA ARG A 227 -12.03 -16.98 11.46
C ARG A 227 -11.63 -18.34 12.04
N GLY A 228 -10.45 -18.37 12.66
CA GLY A 228 -9.95 -19.47 13.46
C GLY A 228 -9.79 -19.11 14.93
N THR A 229 -8.99 -19.89 15.63
CA THR A 229 -8.45 -19.58 16.95
C THR A 229 -7.13 -18.82 16.78
N LEU A 230 -6.70 -18.09 17.82
CA LEU A 230 -5.39 -17.46 17.79
C LEU A 230 -4.29 -18.54 17.76
N GLU A 231 -3.51 -18.54 16.69
CA GLU A 231 -2.35 -19.40 16.50
C GLU A 231 -1.09 -18.57 16.34
N LEU A 232 0.03 -19.09 16.85
CA LEU A 232 1.36 -18.52 16.71
C LEU A 232 2.25 -19.47 15.91
N GLY A 233 3.30 -18.92 15.30
CA GLY A 233 4.28 -19.74 14.60
C GLY A 233 5.37 -18.90 13.97
N THR A 234 6.14 -19.57 13.12
CA THR A 234 7.19 -18.97 12.28
C THR A 234 6.89 -19.20 10.81
N ALA A 235 7.35 -18.28 9.99
CA ALA A 235 7.29 -18.41 8.54
C ALA A 235 8.61 -17.95 7.92
N THR A 236 8.97 -18.53 6.78
CA THR A 236 10.17 -18.17 6.03
C THR A 236 9.76 -17.64 4.67
N VAL A 237 10.27 -16.47 4.32
CA VAL A 237 10.06 -15.80 3.04
C VAL A 237 11.40 -15.69 2.31
N SER A 238 11.43 -16.01 1.01
CA SER A 238 12.60 -15.77 0.16
C SER A 238 12.58 -14.35 -0.37
N ILE A 239 13.73 -13.68 -0.31
CA ILE A 239 13.97 -12.39 -0.98
C ILE A 239 14.99 -12.64 -2.09
N PRO A 240 14.68 -12.30 -3.35
CA PRO A 240 15.57 -12.54 -4.47
C PRO A 240 16.84 -11.67 -4.41
N PRO A 241 17.94 -12.05 -5.06
CA PRO A 241 19.18 -11.26 -5.09
C PRO A 241 18.99 -9.86 -5.71
N ARG A 242 18.10 -9.76 -6.67
CA ARG A 242 17.74 -8.52 -7.39
C ARG A 242 16.51 -7.83 -6.79
N HIS A 243 16.35 -7.90 -5.48
CA HIS A 243 15.26 -7.26 -4.78
C HIS A 243 15.37 -5.73 -4.80
N ILE A 244 14.28 -5.07 -5.15
CA ILE A 244 14.17 -3.61 -5.15
C ILE A 244 13.49 -3.18 -3.85
N PRO A 245 14.11 -2.31 -3.04
CA PRO A 245 13.50 -1.84 -1.79
C PRO A 245 12.07 -1.32 -1.99
N GLY A 246 11.15 -1.84 -1.17
CA GLY A 246 9.72 -1.51 -1.25
C GLY A 246 8.91 -2.41 -2.19
N LYS A 247 9.51 -3.09 -3.15
CA LYS A 247 8.77 -3.97 -4.08
C LYS A 247 8.58 -5.39 -3.50
N ILE A 248 7.53 -6.06 -3.96
CA ILE A 248 7.35 -7.50 -3.79
C ILE A 248 7.33 -8.11 -5.19
N GLU A 249 8.44 -8.69 -5.58
CA GLU A 249 8.59 -9.35 -6.88
C GLU A 249 7.70 -10.58 -6.93
N ARG A 250 6.76 -10.62 -7.89
CA ARG A 250 5.79 -11.70 -8.10
C ARG A 250 5.98 -12.37 -9.45
N PRO A 251 5.62 -13.67 -9.59
CA PRO A 251 5.64 -14.35 -10.89
C PRO A 251 4.79 -13.62 -11.92
N LYS A 252 5.34 -13.46 -13.11
CA LYS A 252 4.71 -12.77 -14.23
C LYS A 252 4.24 -13.81 -15.26
N PHE A 253 2.96 -14.19 -15.24
CA PHE A 253 2.43 -15.23 -16.13
C PHE A 253 2.55 -14.88 -17.63
N TRP A 254 2.60 -13.59 -18.01
CA TRP A 254 2.84 -13.14 -19.39
C TRP A 254 4.29 -13.27 -19.85
N LEU A 255 5.25 -13.43 -18.91
CA LEU A 255 6.62 -13.86 -19.19
C LEU A 255 6.75 -15.38 -19.19
N LEU A 256 5.62 -16.11 -19.22
CA LEU A 256 5.58 -17.57 -19.09
C LEU A 256 6.17 -18.07 -17.75
N GLU A 257 6.20 -17.23 -16.74
CA GLU A 257 6.57 -17.60 -15.37
C GLU A 257 5.35 -18.24 -14.70
N PHE A 258 5.10 -19.50 -15.00
CA PHE A 258 3.99 -20.28 -14.42
C PHE A 258 4.34 -20.88 -13.05
N ARG A 259 5.55 -20.63 -12.55
CA ARG A 259 6.02 -21.14 -11.26
C ARG A 259 6.77 -20.06 -10.52
N GLU A 260 6.57 -20.03 -9.22
CA GLU A 260 7.36 -19.23 -8.30
C GLU A 260 8.83 -19.67 -8.32
N ASP A 261 9.74 -18.72 -8.49
CA ASP A 261 11.19 -18.90 -8.46
C ASP A 261 11.78 -18.03 -7.34
N PRO A 262 12.31 -18.61 -6.25
CA PRO A 262 12.87 -17.84 -5.14
C PRO A 262 14.05 -16.95 -5.51
N ALA A 263 14.73 -17.23 -6.65
CA ALA A 263 15.80 -16.39 -7.15
C ALA A 263 15.31 -15.12 -7.87
N LYS A 264 13.97 -15.05 -8.15
CA LYS A 264 13.35 -13.94 -8.85
C LYS A 264 12.20 -13.29 -8.08
N HIS A 265 11.57 -14.03 -7.17
CA HIS A 265 10.33 -13.63 -6.54
C HIS A 265 10.42 -13.68 -5.02
N VAL A 266 9.68 -12.77 -4.37
CA VAL A 266 9.43 -12.83 -2.92
C VAL A 266 8.36 -13.88 -2.67
N ILE A 267 8.72 -14.99 -2.01
CA ILE A 267 7.85 -16.16 -1.87
C ILE A 267 7.77 -16.61 -0.42
N LEU A 268 6.57 -16.92 0.04
CA LEU A 268 6.35 -17.61 1.31
C LEU A 268 6.74 -19.08 1.19
N LYS A 269 7.91 -19.46 1.71
CA LYS A 269 8.50 -20.78 1.57
C LYS A 269 7.97 -21.81 2.56
N SER A 270 7.65 -21.36 3.78
CA SER A 270 7.18 -22.25 4.84
C SER A 270 6.32 -21.51 5.84
N VAL A 271 5.37 -22.24 6.42
CA VAL A 271 4.54 -21.82 7.55
C VAL A 271 4.59 -22.93 8.58
N THR A 272 5.08 -22.62 9.78
CA THR A 272 5.24 -23.57 10.87
C THR A 272 4.50 -23.09 12.11
N PRO A 273 3.27 -23.56 12.35
CA PRO A 273 2.58 -23.30 13.59
C PRO A 273 3.32 -23.90 14.79
N GLY A 274 3.34 -23.18 15.90
CA GLY A 274 4.06 -23.58 17.10
C GLY A 274 3.26 -23.36 18.37
N ASP A 275 3.70 -24.01 19.45
CA ASP A 275 3.23 -23.71 20.79
C ASP A 275 3.69 -22.31 21.20
N SER A 276 2.84 -21.56 21.93
CA SER A 276 3.12 -20.17 22.31
C SER A 276 4.46 -20.02 23.04
N ASP A 277 4.74 -20.87 24.02
CA ASP A 277 5.96 -20.74 24.84
C ASP A 277 7.21 -21.10 24.01
N ALA A 278 7.10 -22.04 23.07
CA ALA A 278 8.17 -22.41 22.14
C ALA A 278 8.46 -21.26 21.16
N VAL A 279 7.42 -20.63 20.58
CA VAL A 279 7.56 -19.50 19.65
C VAL A 279 8.22 -18.31 20.35
N PHE A 280 7.80 -17.96 21.56
CA PHE A 280 8.45 -16.89 22.34
C PHE A 280 9.86 -17.24 22.79
N ALA A 281 10.17 -18.51 23.06
CA ALA A 281 11.53 -18.95 23.34
C ALA A 281 12.44 -18.78 22.10
N GLU A 282 11.92 -19.07 20.93
CA GLU A 282 12.60 -18.87 19.64
C GLU A 282 12.82 -17.39 19.36
N MET A 283 11.84 -16.50 19.61
CA MET A 283 12.02 -15.03 19.53
C MET A 283 13.18 -14.55 20.39
N ARG A 284 13.26 -15.01 21.64
CA ARG A 284 14.38 -14.66 22.53
C ARG A 284 15.73 -15.17 21.99
N GLY A 285 15.73 -16.35 21.39
CA GLY A 285 16.91 -16.91 20.73
C GLY A 285 17.40 -16.05 19.56
N GLU A 286 16.46 -15.59 18.71
CA GLU A 286 16.78 -14.69 17.57
C GLU A 286 17.30 -13.33 18.06
N LEU A 287 16.68 -12.74 19.07
CA LEU A 287 17.15 -11.47 19.66
C LEU A 287 18.59 -11.62 20.17
N ALA A 288 18.89 -12.71 20.87
CA ALA A 288 20.22 -12.97 21.40
C ALA A 288 21.24 -13.23 20.26
N ALA A 289 20.87 -14.01 19.24
CA ALA A 289 21.74 -14.33 18.11
C ALA A 289 22.09 -13.10 17.27
N ASN A 290 21.12 -12.18 17.13
CA ASN A 290 21.28 -10.94 16.37
C ASN A 290 21.83 -9.76 17.21
N GLU A 291 22.14 -9.98 18.51
CA GLU A 291 22.53 -8.92 19.43
C GLU A 291 21.57 -7.72 19.39
N SER A 292 20.27 -8.02 19.39
CA SER A 292 19.20 -7.02 19.28
C SER A 292 18.25 -7.13 20.47
N ASP A 293 17.60 -6.03 20.79
CA ASP A 293 16.55 -5.94 21.80
C ASP A 293 15.24 -5.38 21.24
N SER A 294 15.12 -5.35 19.91
CA SER A 294 13.99 -4.73 19.21
C SER A 294 13.09 -5.76 18.54
N ALA A 295 11.80 -5.48 18.52
CA ALA A 295 10.81 -6.20 17.73
C ALA A 295 9.86 -5.20 17.06
N PHE A 296 9.32 -5.54 15.89
CA PHE A 296 8.15 -4.83 15.39
C PHE A 296 7.00 -5.80 15.12
N VAL A 297 5.77 -5.31 15.33
CA VAL A 297 4.53 -6.02 14.99
C VAL A 297 3.85 -5.27 13.84
N PHE A 298 3.65 -5.95 12.73
CA PHE A 298 2.93 -5.44 11.57
C PHE A 298 1.51 -6.00 11.53
N VAL A 299 0.50 -5.11 11.38
CA VAL A 299 -0.91 -5.46 11.25
C VAL A 299 -1.39 -5.01 9.86
N HIS A 300 -1.66 -5.98 8.98
CA HIS A 300 -2.01 -5.70 7.59
C HIS A 300 -3.41 -5.08 7.41
N GLY A 301 -3.65 -4.52 6.24
CA GLY A 301 -4.90 -3.89 5.85
C GLY A 301 -5.99 -4.85 5.36
N PHE A 302 -7.03 -4.27 4.76
CA PHE A 302 -8.10 -4.98 4.07
C PHE A 302 -7.59 -5.66 2.79
N ASN A 303 -8.29 -6.71 2.37
CA ASN A 303 -8.03 -7.44 1.11
C ASN A 303 -6.63 -8.07 1.01
N VAL A 304 -6.01 -8.40 2.13
CA VAL A 304 -4.66 -8.97 2.18
C VAL A 304 -4.74 -10.41 2.71
N PRO A 305 -4.42 -11.44 1.90
CA PRO A 305 -4.30 -12.82 2.36
C PRO A 305 -3.04 -13.01 3.23
N PHE A 306 -2.96 -14.15 3.93
CA PHE A 306 -1.87 -14.43 4.87
C PHE A 306 -0.48 -14.42 4.22
N ASN A 307 -0.35 -15.03 3.04
CA ASN A 307 0.91 -15.10 2.31
C ASN A 307 1.44 -13.71 1.93
N GLU A 308 0.58 -12.81 1.47
CA GLU A 308 0.98 -11.45 1.11
C GLU A 308 1.36 -10.62 2.33
N ALA A 309 0.62 -10.78 3.44
CA ALA A 309 0.99 -10.14 4.70
C ALA A 309 2.36 -10.63 5.20
N ALA A 310 2.66 -11.92 5.08
CA ALA A 310 3.94 -12.50 5.44
C ALA A 310 5.08 -11.98 4.54
N GLN A 311 4.86 -11.95 3.23
CA GLN A 311 5.81 -11.37 2.26
C GLN A 311 6.13 -9.91 2.59
N ARG A 312 5.09 -9.09 2.88
CA ARG A 312 5.27 -7.69 3.23
C ARG A 312 6.05 -7.51 4.53
N THR A 313 5.76 -8.30 5.55
CA THR A 313 6.50 -8.25 6.82
C THR A 313 7.98 -8.58 6.62
N ALA A 314 8.28 -9.59 5.82
CA ALA A 314 9.65 -9.99 5.52
C ALA A 314 10.38 -8.96 4.66
N GLN A 315 9.72 -8.40 3.64
CA GLN A 315 10.26 -7.34 2.80
C GLN A 315 10.65 -6.12 3.64
N MET A 316 9.75 -5.62 4.51
CA MET A 316 10.05 -4.49 5.39
C MET A 316 11.25 -4.78 6.30
N ALA A 317 11.32 -5.97 6.89
CA ALA A 317 12.46 -6.38 7.73
C ALA A 317 13.77 -6.42 6.93
N TYR A 318 13.73 -6.91 5.71
CA TYR A 318 14.88 -7.00 4.81
C TYR A 318 15.36 -5.62 4.38
N ASP A 319 14.47 -4.76 3.87
CA ASP A 319 14.82 -3.44 3.35
C ASP A 319 15.38 -2.50 4.42
N MET A 320 14.79 -2.53 5.61
CA MET A 320 15.29 -1.78 6.76
C MET A 320 16.54 -2.41 7.39
N ASN A 321 16.98 -3.58 6.92
CA ASN A 321 18.04 -4.36 7.57
C ASN A 321 17.79 -4.55 9.08
N PHE A 322 16.55 -4.87 9.42
CA PHE A 322 16.09 -4.89 10.81
C PHE A 322 16.66 -6.09 11.55
N ARG A 323 17.51 -5.85 12.54
CA ARG A 323 18.21 -6.89 13.32
C ARG A 323 17.34 -7.55 14.39
N GLY A 324 16.18 -6.96 14.68
CA GLY A 324 15.25 -7.48 15.68
C GLY A 324 14.35 -8.59 15.16
N VAL A 325 13.27 -8.83 15.87
CA VAL A 325 12.27 -9.83 15.54
C VAL A 325 11.11 -9.21 14.76
N PRO A 326 10.96 -9.51 13.46
CA PRO A 326 9.79 -9.11 12.69
C PRO A 326 8.61 -10.03 13.02
N ILE A 327 7.48 -9.44 13.37
CA ILE A 327 6.26 -10.16 13.78
C ILE A 327 5.10 -9.69 12.90
N LEU A 328 4.38 -10.63 12.30
CA LEU A 328 3.12 -10.40 11.62
C LEU A 328 1.95 -10.69 12.56
N TYR A 329 0.99 -9.79 12.69
CA TYR A 329 -0.35 -10.13 13.16
C TYR A 329 -1.30 -10.16 11.96
N SER A 330 -1.77 -11.36 11.58
CA SER A 330 -2.63 -11.53 10.41
C SER A 330 -4.06 -11.86 10.82
N TRP A 331 -4.95 -10.86 10.68
CA TRP A 331 -6.38 -11.01 10.92
C TRP A 331 -7.10 -11.59 9.68
N PRO A 332 -8.27 -12.26 9.82
CA PRO A 332 -8.92 -12.98 8.73
C PRO A 332 -9.67 -12.05 7.76
N SER A 333 -8.92 -11.30 6.95
CA SER A 333 -9.42 -10.59 5.78
C SER A 333 -9.71 -11.58 4.65
N ARG A 334 -10.86 -11.42 3.99
CA ARG A 334 -11.36 -12.37 2.99
C ARG A 334 -10.82 -12.16 1.58
N ALA A 335 -9.94 -11.19 1.39
CA ALA A 335 -9.35 -10.88 0.09
C ALA A 335 -10.42 -10.71 -1.02
N SER A 336 -11.49 -9.96 -0.72
CA SER A 336 -12.59 -9.67 -1.64
C SER A 336 -13.25 -8.35 -1.26
N LEU A 337 -13.44 -7.46 -2.22
CA LEU A 337 -14.09 -6.15 -2.01
C LEU A 337 -15.53 -6.27 -1.50
N LEU A 338 -16.29 -7.25 -1.98
CA LEU A 338 -17.63 -7.53 -1.49
C LEU A 338 -17.66 -7.90 0.00
N SER A 339 -16.50 -8.24 0.55
CA SER A 339 -16.34 -8.60 1.97
C SER A 339 -16.03 -7.42 2.87
N TYR A 340 -15.87 -6.19 2.35
CA TYR A 340 -15.46 -5.02 3.14
C TYR A 340 -16.33 -4.82 4.40
N ILE A 341 -17.67 -4.85 4.24
CA ILE A 341 -18.61 -4.70 5.37
C ILE A 341 -18.49 -5.89 6.34
N ALA A 342 -18.32 -7.12 5.83
CA ALA A 342 -18.13 -8.29 6.67
C ALA A 342 -16.81 -8.26 7.42
N ASP A 343 -15.74 -7.79 6.79
CA ASP A 343 -14.41 -7.68 7.37
C ASP A 343 -14.34 -6.61 8.46
N THR A 344 -15.17 -5.55 8.39
CA THR A 344 -15.28 -4.58 9.51
C THR A 344 -15.76 -5.24 10.81
N ALA A 345 -16.67 -6.20 10.72
CA ALA A 345 -17.12 -6.96 11.90
C ALA A 345 -16.09 -8.00 12.36
N VAL A 346 -15.25 -8.48 11.44
CA VAL A 346 -14.17 -9.44 11.75
C VAL A 346 -13.05 -8.76 12.50
N VAL A 347 -12.61 -7.60 12.01
CA VAL A 347 -11.46 -6.87 12.56
C VAL A 347 -11.67 -6.43 14.01
N ASN A 348 -12.91 -6.14 14.42
CA ASN A 348 -13.23 -5.79 15.82
C ASN A 348 -12.97 -6.94 16.80
N LEU A 349 -13.22 -8.22 16.40
CA LEU A 349 -12.84 -9.36 17.21
C LEU A 349 -11.33 -9.53 17.26
N SER A 350 -10.67 -9.32 16.13
CA SER A 350 -9.22 -9.42 16.01
C SER A 350 -8.51 -8.40 16.91
N GLY A 351 -9.07 -7.20 17.12
CA GLY A 351 -8.55 -6.21 18.07
C GLY A 351 -8.44 -6.78 19.50
N ARG A 352 -9.45 -7.51 19.96
CA ARG A 352 -9.43 -8.19 21.28
C ARG A 352 -8.34 -9.25 21.39
N ARG A 353 -8.13 -10.02 20.31
CA ARG A 353 -7.08 -11.06 20.25
C ARG A 353 -5.70 -10.43 20.13
N LEU A 354 -5.59 -9.35 19.38
CA LEU A 354 -4.36 -8.57 19.26
C LEU A 354 -3.93 -8.01 20.61
N THR A 355 -4.86 -7.51 21.46
CA THR A 355 -4.53 -7.06 22.82
C THR A 355 -3.83 -8.16 23.61
N LEU A 356 -4.41 -9.37 23.65
CA LEU A 356 -3.84 -10.51 24.39
C LEU A 356 -2.47 -10.91 23.83
N PHE A 357 -2.33 -10.87 22.51
CA PHE A 357 -1.06 -11.16 21.84
C PHE A 357 0.00 -10.11 22.17
N LEU A 358 -0.35 -8.82 22.14
CA LEU A 358 0.58 -7.74 22.51
C LEU A 358 1.02 -7.82 23.97
N GLU A 359 0.12 -8.16 24.89
CA GLU A 359 0.50 -8.44 26.29
C GLU A 359 1.52 -9.59 26.41
N ASP A 360 1.33 -10.65 25.61
CA ASP A 360 2.29 -11.76 25.55
C ASP A 360 3.61 -11.34 24.90
N VAL A 361 3.60 -10.52 23.84
CA VAL A 361 4.82 -9.97 23.21
C VAL A 361 5.62 -9.17 24.25
N VAL A 362 4.99 -8.24 24.94
CA VAL A 362 5.64 -7.42 25.99
C VAL A 362 6.24 -8.30 27.07
N ARG A 363 5.50 -9.29 27.55
CA ARG A 363 5.90 -10.12 28.69
C ARG A 363 6.90 -11.22 28.33
N LYS A 364 6.80 -11.84 27.13
CA LYS A 364 7.46 -13.12 26.81
C LYS A 364 8.52 -13.02 25.71
N SER A 365 8.47 -12.02 24.81
CA SER A 365 9.38 -11.94 23.65
C SER A 365 10.84 -11.69 24.05
N GLY A 366 11.08 -10.97 25.14
CA GLY A 366 12.39 -10.51 25.55
C GLY A 366 12.83 -9.22 24.86
N ALA A 367 12.04 -8.69 23.93
CA ALA A 367 12.30 -7.38 23.33
C ALA A 367 12.09 -6.27 24.36
N LYS A 368 12.99 -5.28 24.34
CA LYS A 368 12.88 -4.08 25.18
C LYS A 368 12.26 -2.92 24.41
N ARG A 369 12.51 -2.88 23.11
CA ARG A 369 11.93 -1.90 22.18
C ARG A 369 10.95 -2.61 21.27
N ILE A 370 9.68 -2.27 21.38
CA ILE A 370 8.61 -2.89 20.62
C ILE A 370 7.93 -1.80 19.81
N HIS A 371 7.96 -1.96 18.49
CA HIS A 371 7.35 -1.04 17.56
C HIS A 371 6.10 -1.68 16.93
N LEU A 372 5.06 -0.88 16.72
CA LEU A 372 3.82 -1.34 16.11
C LEU A 372 3.58 -0.58 14.82
N ILE A 373 3.20 -1.29 13.77
CA ILE A 373 2.79 -0.69 12.48
C ILE A 373 1.45 -1.30 12.11
N ALA A 374 0.45 -0.48 11.86
CA ALA A 374 -0.81 -0.95 11.29
C ALA A 374 -1.12 -0.20 10.00
N HIS A 375 -1.69 -0.92 9.04
CA HIS A 375 -2.07 -0.38 7.75
C HIS A 375 -3.58 -0.43 7.54
N SER A 376 -4.15 0.68 7.01
CA SER A 376 -5.53 0.75 6.55
C SER A 376 -6.54 0.24 7.61
N MET A 377 -7.38 -0.74 7.26
CA MET A 377 -8.34 -1.38 8.16
C MET A 377 -7.67 -2.08 9.36
N GLY A 378 -6.41 -2.49 9.25
CA GLY A 378 -5.63 -3.03 10.38
C GLY A 378 -5.50 -2.06 11.55
N ASN A 379 -5.58 -0.75 11.28
CA ASN A 379 -5.60 0.26 12.34
C ASN A 379 -6.82 0.15 13.26
N ARG A 380 -7.96 -0.38 12.77
CA ARG A 380 -9.13 -0.64 13.63
C ARG A 380 -8.80 -1.67 14.71
N ALA A 381 -8.12 -2.77 14.31
CA ALA A 381 -7.67 -3.76 15.28
C ALA A 381 -6.61 -3.20 16.24
N LEU A 382 -5.66 -2.41 15.72
CA LEU A 382 -4.60 -1.85 16.55
C LEU A 382 -5.11 -0.79 17.52
N THR A 383 -5.98 0.13 17.10
CA THR A 383 -6.55 1.16 17.98
C THR A 383 -7.40 0.54 19.08
N ASP A 384 -8.28 -0.43 18.74
CA ASP A 384 -9.05 -1.19 19.73
C ASP A 384 -8.14 -1.94 20.73
N ALA A 385 -7.04 -2.51 20.21
CA ALA A 385 -6.10 -3.26 21.05
C ALA A 385 -5.33 -2.34 22.00
N LEU A 386 -4.87 -1.18 21.54
CA LEU A 386 -4.13 -0.22 22.34
C LEU A 386 -5.02 0.47 23.39
N GLU A 387 -6.27 0.81 23.02
CA GLU A 387 -7.22 1.36 23.99
C GLU A 387 -7.49 0.37 25.12
N LEU A 388 -7.76 -0.89 24.77
CA LEU A 388 -7.96 -1.93 25.77
C LEU A 388 -6.70 -2.21 26.59
N TYR A 389 -5.52 -2.18 25.95
CA TYR A 389 -4.23 -2.31 26.64
C TYR A 389 -4.04 -1.20 27.68
N ALA A 390 -4.27 0.07 27.29
CA ALA A 390 -4.17 1.22 28.19
C ALA A 390 -5.09 1.10 29.41
N LEU A 391 -6.33 0.66 29.20
CA LEU A 391 -7.30 0.47 30.29
C LEU A 391 -6.92 -0.67 31.24
N ARG A 392 -6.21 -1.69 30.76
CA ARG A 392 -5.79 -2.85 31.57
C ARG A 392 -4.48 -2.60 32.33
N HIS A 393 -3.66 -1.67 31.81
CA HIS A 393 -2.33 -1.31 32.35
C HIS A 393 -2.27 0.15 32.79
N GLU A 394 -3.39 0.66 33.35
CA GLU A 394 -3.48 2.05 33.80
C GLU A 394 -2.40 2.35 34.84
N GLY A 395 -1.62 3.42 34.61
CA GLY A 395 -0.54 3.85 35.49
C GLY A 395 0.79 3.11 35.30
N GLU A 396 0.87 2.14 34.40
CA GLU A 396 2.12 1.52 34.01
C GLU A 396 2.89 2.41 32.97
N PRO A 397 4.24 2.31 32.90
CA PRO A 397 5.00 3.01 31.89
C PRO A 397 4.65 2.51 30.49
N PRO A 398 4.87 3.32 29.42
CA PRO A 398 4.63 2.91 28.04
C PRO A 398 5.34 1.59 27.70
N ALA A 399 4.60 0.66 27.12
CA ALA A 399 5.11 -0.67 26.75
C ALA A 399 5.68 -0.71 25.31
N PHE A 400 5.31 0.27 24.48
CA PHE A 400 5.71 0.34 23.08
C PHE A 400 6.57 1.59 22.85
N ASP A 401 7.57 1.48 21.96
CA ASP A 401 8.41 2.62 21.60
C ASP A 401 7.74 3.48 20.54
N GLN A 402 7.44 2.90 19.37
CA GLN A 402 6.85 3.59 18.25
C GLN A 402 5.55 2.90 17.87
N VAL A 403 4.49 3.66 17.67
CA VAL A 403 3.24 3.19 17.08
C VAL A 403 2.94 4.00 15.83
N LEU A 404 2.94 3.34 14.69
CA LEU A 404 2.71 3.93 13.39
C LEU A 404 1.34 3.53 12.86
N PHE A 405 0.48 4.51 12.67
CA PHE A 405 -0.82 4.37 12.05
C PHE A 405 -0.69 4.80 10.58
N THR A 406 -0.58 3.84 9.65
CA THR A 406 -0.38 4.14 8.24
C THR A 406 -1.70 4.05 7.49
N ALA A 407 -2.10 5.13 6.82
CA ALA A 407 -3.36 5.26 6.07
C ALA A 407 -4.60 4.75 6.84
N PRO A 408 -4.84 5.14 8.11
CA PRO A 408 -5.86 4.51 8.93
C PRO A 408 -7.28 4.69 8.37
N ASP A 409 -7.95 3.55 8.10
CA ASP A 409 -9.32 3.49 7.62
C ASP A 409 -10.29 3.38 8.80
N LEU A 410 -10.38 4.44 9.56
CA LEU A 410 -11.41 4.64 10.60
C LEU A 410 -11.83 6.11 10.66
N ASP A 411 -12.95 6.38 11.31
CA ASP A 411 -13.45 7.75 11.47
C ASP A 411 -12.41 8.64 12.17
N ALA A 412 -12.18 9.84 11.61
CA ALA A 412 -11.16 10.76 12.11
C ALA A 412 -11.45 11.25 13.53
N GLY A 413 -12.72 11.53 13.85
CA GLY A 413 -13.14 11.94 15.18
C GLY A 413 -12.97 10.82 16.20
N LEU A 414 -13.38 9.60 15.85
CA LEU A 414 -13.17 8.42 16.70
C LEU A 414 -11.69 8.18 16.98
N PHE A 415 -10.85 8.23 15.95
CA PHE A 415 -9.40 8.07 16.12
C PHE A 415 -8.82 9.11 17.09
N ALA A 416 -9.19 10.38 16.94
CA ALA A 416 -8.72 11.44 17.82
C ALA A 416 -9.16 11.24 19.29
N GLU A 417 -10.37 10.70 19.52
CA GLU A 417 -10.81 10.34 20.88
C GLU A 417 -10.04 9.14 21.45
N MET A 418 -9.86 8.07 20.67
CA MET A 418 -9.11 6.88 21.10
C MET A 418 -7.64 7.21 21.37
N ALA A 419 -7.05 8.14 20.59
CA ALA A 419 -5.66 8.55 20.77
C ALA A 419 -5.38 9.12 22.17
N LYS A 420 -6.36 9.79 22.79
CA LYS A 420 -6.23 10.30 24.17
C LYS A 420 -5.97 9.21 25.21
N THR A 421 -6.52 8.01 24.97
CA THR A 421 -6.27 6.83 25.82
C THR A 421 -5.01 6.10 25.38
N MET A 422 -4.82 5.89 24.07
CA MET A 422 -3.70 5.15 23.52
C MET A 422 -2.33 5.79 23.78
N GLN A 423 -2.25 7.13 23.92
CA GLN A 423 -0.99 7.85 24.15
C GLN A 423 -0.20 7.33 25.36
N THR A 424 -0.86 6.73 26.34
CA THR A 424 -0.18 6.19 27.54
C THR A 424 0.55 4.89 27.26
N THR A 425 0.28 4.23 26.13
CA THR A 425 0.83 2.91 25.79
C THR A 425 2.17 2.96 25.08
N ALA A 426 2.54 4.10 24.48
CA ALA A 426 3.71 4.24 23.63
C ALA A 426 4.50 5.51 23.95
N ASN A 427 5.80 5.47 23.68
CA ASN A 427 6.66 6.66 23.78
C ASN A 427 6.34 7.68 22.69
N ARG A 428 5.98 7.21 21.47
CA ARG A 428 5.58 8.05 20.34
C ARG A 428 4.48 7.41 19.51
N LEU A 429 3.51 8.22 19.12
CA LEU A 429 2.47 7.88 18.13
C LEU A 429 2.73 8.70 16.86
N THR A 430 2.75 8.06 15.71
CA THR A 430 2.90 8.73 14.41
C THR A 430 1.76 8.32 13.47
N LEU A 431 1.11 9.31 12.87
CA LEU A 431 0.08 9.14 11.86
C LEU A 431 0.66 9.47 10.49
N TYR A 432 0.64 8.51 9.57
CA TYR A 432 0.89 8.74 8.14
C TYR A 432 -0.44 8.80 7.40
N ALA A 433 -0.67 9.92 6.75
CA ALA A 433 -1.88 10.19 5.99
C ALA A 433 -1.53 10.58 4.54
N SER A 434 -2.44 10.34 3.61
CA SER A 434 -2.27 10.74 2.21
C SER A 434 -3.58 11.28 1.64
N ASN A 435 -3.49 12.33 0.85
CA ASN A 435 -4.63 12.89 0.13
C ASN A 435 -4.91 12.14 -1.19
N LYS A 436 -3.93 11.38 -1.68
CA LYS A 436 -4.00 10.57 -2.89
C LYS A 436 -4.48 9.14 -2.65
N ASP A 437 -4.83 8.78 -1.42
CA ASP A 437 -5.27 7.44 -1.06
C ASP A 437 -6.70 7.17 -1.56
N TRP A 438 -6.78 6.50 -2.70
CA TRP A 438 -8.05 6.15 -3.35
C TRP A 438 -8.90 5.20 -2.50
N ALA A 439 -8.30 4.22 -1.83
CA ALA A 439 -9.06 3.27 -1.01
C ALA A 439 -9.76 3.98 0.16
N LEU A 440 -9.10 4.98 0.76
CA LEU A 440 -9.73 5.83 1.77
C LEU A 440 -10.82 6.72 1.18
N ALA A 441 -10.67 7.18 -0.06
CA ALA A 441 -11.73 7.96 -0.74
C ALA A 441 -12.99 7.12 -0.97
N VAL A 442 -12.84 5.85 -1.41
CA VAL A 442 -13.95 4.89 -1.54
C VAL A 442 -14.55 4.57 -0.17
N SER A 443 -13.71 4.26 0.82
CA SER A 443 -14.17 4.01 2.19
C SER A 443 -15.00 5.18 2.73
N ARG A 444 -14.58 6.42 2.50
CA ARG A 444 -15.33 7.62 2.88
C ARG A 444 -16.73 7.64 2.25
N LYS A 445 -16.84 7.39 0.95
CA LYS A 445 -18.14 7.32 0.26
C LYS A 445 -19.06 6.25 0.85
N LEU A 446 -18.51 5.06 1.16
CA LEU A 446 -19.26 3.96 1.76
C LEU A 446 -19.78 4.28 3.19
N HIS A 447 -19.14 5.21 3.89
CA HIS A 447 -19.48 5.60 5.26
C HIS A 447 -20.14 7.01 5.34
N GLY A 448 -20.81 7.46 4.28
CA GLY A 448 -21.59 8.69 4.29
C GLY A 448 -20.73 9.96 4.35
N ASP A 449 -19.60 9.96 3.65
CA ASP A 449 -18.63 11.07 3.57
C ASP A 449 -17.95 11.46 4.90
N ALA A 450 -18.00 10.59 5.91
CA ALA A 450 -17.28 10.80 7.16
C ALA A 450 -15.75 10.81 6.92
N ALA A 451 -15.06 11.86 7.41
CA ALA A 451 -13.62 12.00 7.28
C ALA A 451 -12.86 10.78 7.83
N ARG A 452 -11.87 10.28 7.09
CA ARG A 452 -11.01 9.18 7.52
C ARG A 452 -9.73 9.71 8.16
N ALA A 453 -9.26 9.02 9.19
CA ALA A 453 -8.05 9.40 9.92
C ALA A 453 -6.80 9.43 9.03
N GLY A 454 -6.73 8.56 8.00
CA GLY A 454 -5.66 8.53 7.02
C GLY A 454 -5.74 9.58 5.91
N GLN A 455 -6.71 10.50 5.94
CA GLN A 455 -6.83 11.56 4.94
C GLN A 455 -5.78 12.66 5.18
N GLY A 456 -4.92 12.90 4.19
CA GLY A 456 -3.87 13.92 4.20
C GLY A 456 -4.33 15.31 3.75
N GLY A 457 -3.36 16.19 3.47
CA GLY A 457 -3.57 17.57 3.07
C GLY A 457 -3.95 18.48 4.23
N ASN A 458 -4.52 19.66 3.94
CA ASN A 458 -4.82 20.66 4.95
C ASN A 458 -5.87 20.23 5.98
N LYS A 459 -6.56 19.10 5.75
CA LYS A 459 -7.55 18.50 6.66
C LYS A 459 -7.02 17.31 7.43
N ILE A 460 -5.73 17.09 7.40
CA ILE A 460 -5.09 16.07 8.24
C ILE A 460 -5.46 16.31 9.71
N ILE A 461 -5.79 15.25 10.42
CA ILE A 461 -6.10 15.38 11.85
C ILE A 461 -4.83 15.77 12.61
N HIS A 462 -5.01 16.66 13.59
CA HIS A 462 -3.95 17.12 14.47
C HIS A 462 -4.34 16.94 15.92
N ALA A 463 -3.38 16.48 16.73
CA ALA A 463 -3.42 16.55 18.18
C ALA A 463 -1.99 16.54 18.72
N ASP A 464 -1.74 17.22 19.84
CA ASP A 464 -0.41 17.29 20.47
C ASP A 464 0.14 15.92 20.94
N ILE A 465 -0.69 14.89 20.88
CA ILE A 465 -0.37 13.53 21.35
C ILE A 465 0.18 12.61 20.27
N PHE A 466 0.20 13.02 19.02
CA PHE A 466 0.79 12.26 17.91
C PHE A 466 1.37 13.17 16.82
N ASP A 467 2.40 12.67 16.16
CA ASP A 467 2.99 13.34 15.00
C ASP A 467 2.13 13.07 13.75
N SER A 468 1.47 14.10 13.21
CA SER A 468 0.73 13.99 11.95
C SER A 468 1.65 14.27 10.78
N VAL A 469 1.82 13.29 9.89
CA VAL A 469 2.68 13.38 8.71
C VAL A 469 1.87 13.15 7.44
N ASP A 470 1.83 14.16 6.59
CA ASP A 470 1.24 14.07 5.25
C ASP A 470 2.26 13.51 4.26
N MET A 471 2.03 12.28 3.83
CA MET A 471 2.85 11.52 2.90
C MET A 471 2.36 11.63 1.45
N THR A 472 1.50 12.59 1.14
CA THR A 472 0.90 12.77 -0.20
C THR A 472 1.94 12.91 -1.30
N SER A 473 3.12 13.49 -1.00
CA SER A 473 4.20 13.69 -1.98
C SER A 473 4.91 12.41 -2.41
N ILE A 474 4.90 11.35 -1.59
CA ILE A 474 5.50 10.05 -1.95
C ILE A 474 4.48 9.05 -2.49
N GLY A 475 3.21 9.38 -2.44
CA GLY A 475 2.13 8.57 -2.99
C GLY A 475 1.88 8.90 -4.45
N ASP A 476 2.87 8.70 -5.35
CA ASP A 476 2.65 8.75 -6.79
C ASP A 476 2.05 7.45 -7.32
N ASP A 477 1.94 6.46 -6.48
CA ASP A 477 1.18 5.23 -6.73
C ASP A 477 -0.29 5.51 -6.44
N MET A 478 -0.97 6.18 -7.39
CA MET A 478 -2.37 6.61 -7.28
C MET A 478 -3.34 5.45 -6.99
N LEU A 479 -2.89 4.23 -7.25
CA LEU A 479 -3.64 2.99 -7.10
C LEU A 479 -3.14 2.12 -5.94
N ALA A 480 -1.98 2.43 -5.33
CA ALA A 480 -1.44 1.64 -4.23
C ALA A 480 -1.71 2.29 -2.89
N HIS A 481 -2.64 1.72 -2.16
CA HIS A 481 -2.91 2.01 -0.76
C HIS A 481 -1.72 1.68 0.19
N SER A 482 -0.59 1.20 -0.36
CA SER A 482 0.56 0.65 0.38
C SER A 482 1.81 1.54 0.38
N TYR A 483 1.69 2.85 0.11
CA TYR A 483 2.83 3.79 -0.01
C TYR A 483 3.84 3.71 1.14
N TYR A 484 3.40 3.38 2.35
CA TYR A 484 4.25 3.30 3.55
C TYR A 484 5.33 2.21 3.47
N ALA A 485 5.17 1.18 2.65
CA ALA A 485 6.11 0.07 2.53
C ALA A 485 6.58 -0.18 1.08
N ASN A 486 5.96 0.47 0.08
CA ASN A 486 6.33 0.39 -1.32
C ASN A 486 7.35 1.46 -1.72
N ASN A 487 7.66 2.41 -0.83
CA ASN A 487 8.52 3.54 -1.15
C ASN A 487 9.72 3.61 -0.21
N PRO A 488 10.96 3.68 -0.72
CA PRO A 488 12.18 3.80 0.09
C PRO A 488 12.17 5.00 1.05
N SER A 489 11.49 6.08 0.69
CA SER A 489 11.34 7.27 1.55
C SER A 489 10.60 6.95 2.83
N ALA A 490 9.48 6.23 2.74
CA ALA A 490 8.70 5.83 3.91
C ALA A 490 9.47 4.84 4.79
N LEU A 491 10.16 3.86 4.16
CA LEU A 491 11.01 2.91 4.88
C LEU A 491 12.18 3.60 5.58
N THR A 492 12.77 4.63 4.96
CA THR A 492 13.82 5.47 5.54
C THR A 492 13.31 6.19 6.78
N ASP A 493 12.11 6.75 6.70
CA ASP A 493 11.50 7.45 7.83
C ASP A 493 11.15 6.49 8.98
N ILE A 494 10.56 5.32 8.67
CA ILE A 494 10.29 4.26 9.65
C ILE A 494 11.58 3.78 10.32
N LEU A 495 12.65 3.57 9.55
CA LEU A 495 13.94 3.18 10.10
C LEU A 495 14.51 4.26 11.03
N SER A 496 14.37 5.54 10.68
CA SER A 496 14.79 6.66 11.53
C SER A 496 14.04 6.68 12.86
N LEU A 497 12.74 6.37 12.85
CA LEU A 497 11.93 6.21 14.06
C LEU A 497 12.40 5.02 14.91
N PHE A 498 12.53 3.83 14.31
CA PHE A 498 12.86 2.61 15.03
C PHE A 498 14.26 2.62 15.62
N TRP A 499 15.21 3.19 14.88
CA TRP A 499 16.61 3.20 15.29
C TRP A 499 16.94 4.35 16.23
N ARG A 500 16.41 5.56 15.96
CA ARG A 500 16.85 6.80 16.64
C ARG A 500 15.77 7.46 17.48
N ASP A 501 14.54 6.96 17.47
CA ASP A 501 13.38 7.67 18.05
C ASP A 501 13.35 9.15 17.59
N ALA A 502 13.68 9.38 16.32
CA ALA A 502 13.88 10.71 15.79
C ALA A 502 12.55 11.49 15.76
N PRO A 503 12.49 12.68 16.38
CA PRO A 503 11.34 13.55 16.24
C PRO A 503 11.23 14.06 14.79
N PRO A 504 10.06 14.53 14.33
CA PRO A 504 9.88 14.92 12.92
C PRO A 504 10.91 15.92 12.40
N GLU A 505 11.30 16.90 13.21
CA GLU A 505 12.30 17.92 12.84
C GLU A 505 13.71 17.38 12.57
N ASP A 506 14.02 16.19 13.08
CA ASP A 506 15.31 15.51 12.88
C ASP A 506 15.25 14.44 11.80
N ARG A 507 14.05 14.13 11.27
CA ARG A 507 13.85 13.20 10.15
C ARG A 507 13.99 13.91 8.82
N CYS A 508 14.57 13.21 7.85
CA CYS A 508 14.74 13.78 6.52
C CYS A 508 13.39 14.01 5.85
N GLY A 509 13.26 15.09 5.09
CA GLY A 509 12.07 15.41 4.32
C GLY A 509 10.91 15.99 5.10
N MET A 510 10.99 16.12 6.42
CA MET A 510 9.91 16.67 7.23
C MET A 510 9.90 18.19 7.18
N VAL A 511 8.86 18.76 6.59
CA VAL A 511 8.62 20.20 6.50
C VAL A 511 7.35 20.55 7.28
N ARG A 512 7.45 21.52 8.18
CA ARG A 512 6.28 21.96 8.97
C ARG A 512 5.31 22.72 8.07
N ALA A 513 4.04 22.38 8.16
CA ALA A 513 2.95 22.99 7.41
C ALA A 513 1.78 23.35 8.33
N GLU A 514 1.00 24.37 7.96
CA GLU A 514 -0.21 24.79 8.69
C GLU A 514 -1.45 24.13 8.05
N GLY A 515 -2.29 23.51 8.86
CA GLY A 515 -3.54 22.87 8.45
C GLY A 515 -4.77 23.48 9.11
N GLU A 516 -5.95 23.03 8.70
CA GLU A 516 -7.25 23.49 9.22
C GLU A 516 -7.41 23.22 10.74
N TYR A 517 -6.80 22.11 11.21
CA TYR A 517 -6.93 21.65 12.60
C TYR A 517 -5.68 21.89 13.45
N GLY A 518 -4.62 22.43 12.88
CA GLY A 518 -3.34 22.70 13.55
C GLY A 518 -2.15 22.40 12.64
N ASP A 519 -0.95 22.57 13.18
CA ASP A 519 0.29 22.32 12.45
C ASP A 519 0.51 20.82 12.25
N TYR A 520 1.05 20.45 11.08
CA TYR A 520 1.42 19.09 10.76
C TYR A 520 2.76 19.04 10.01
N TRP A 521 3.27 17.86 9.74
CA TRP A 521 4.48 17.65 8.98
C TRP A 521 4.12 17.18 7.58
N GLN A 522 4.64 17.86 6.57
CA GLN A 522 4.54 17.42 5.18
C GLN A 522 5.86 16.77 4.78
N TYR A 523 5.80 15.56 4.25
CA TYR A 523 6.99 14.90 3.73
C TYR A 523 7.34 15.47 2.34
N SER A 524 8.60 15.88 2.15
CA SER A 524 9.16 16.36 0.89
C SER A 524 10.40 15.53 0.54
N PRO A 525 10.30 14.59 -0.41
CA PRO A 525 11.42 13.73 -0.79
C PRO A 525 12.62 14.52 -1.31
N ASP A 526 12.41 15.66 -1.95
CA ASP A 526 13.46 16.53 -2.49
C ASP A 526 14.48 16.99 -1.44
N GLU A 527 14.05 17.09 -0.19
CA GLU A 527 14.92 17.46 0.93
C GLU A 527 15.89 16.34 1.32
N CYS A 528 15.68 15.10 0.85
CA CYS A 528 16.44 13.93 1.23
C CYS A 528 17.49 13.51 0.19
N GLY A 529 17.41 14.01 -1.03
CA GLY A 529 18.21 13.53 -2.14
C GLY A 529 17.81 12.10 -2.58
N ASP A 530 18.78 11.28 -2.92
CA ASP A 530 18.53 9.88 -3.28
C ASP A 530 18.08 9.08 -2.05
N THR A 531 16.78 8.75 -2.00
CA THR A 531 16.16 8.04 -0.88
C THR A 531 16.57 6.56 -0.79
N ASN A 532 16.93 5.92 -1.92
CA ASN A 532 17.49 4.57 -1.92
C ASN A 532 18.89 4.56 -1.28
N ALA A 533 19.75 5.51 -1.68
CA ALA A 533 21.06 5.66 -1.08
C ALA A 533 20.97 6.00 0.41
N LEU A 534 20.00 6.84 0.80
CA LEU A 534 19.77 7.17 2.21
C LEU A 534 19.29 5.94 2.99
N LEU A 535 18.30 5.19 2.51
CA LEU A 535 17.82 3.97 3.15
C LEU A 535 18.96 2.95 3.33
N SER A 536 19.71 2.68 2.26
CA SER A 536 20.87 1.78 2.30
C SER A 536 21.90 2.25 3.30
N THR A 537 22.21 3.54 3.33
CA THR A 537 23.16 4.12 4.27
C THR A 537 22.70 3.93 5.72
N LEU A 538 21.46 4.31 6.03
CA LEU A 538 20.91 4.20 7.39
C LEU A 538 20.82 2.75 7.85
N SER A 539 20.43 1.83 6.96
CA SER A 539 20.34 0.42 7.28
C SER A 539 21.70 -0.20 7.62
N VAL A 540 22.76 0.20 6.90
CA VAL A 540 24.12 -0.28 7.16
C VAL A 540 24.70 0.35 8.42
N LEU A 541 24.49 1.65 8.66
CA LEU A 541 24.93 2.34 9.88
C LEU A 541 24.26 1.75 11.13
N ASN A 542 22.96 1.46 11.05
CA ASN A 542 22.21 0.80 12.11
C ASN A 542 22.79 -0.60 12.39
N ARG A 543 23.09 -1.39 11.34
CA ARG A 543 23.69 -2.70 11.48
C ARG A 543 25.08 -2.66 12.08
N ALA A 544 25.89 -1.65 11.73
CA ALA A 544 27.21 -1.46 12.27
C ALA A 544 27.20 -0.87 13.70
N SER A 545 26.02 -0.65 14.29
CA SER A 545 25.82 -0.06 15.62
C SER A 545 26.51 1.33 15.77
N ILE A 546 26.55 2.09 14.68
CA ILE A 546 27.14 3.44 14.66
C ILE A 546 26.15 4.41 15.26
N VAL A 547 26.51 5.03 16.38
CA VAL A 547 25.58 5.87 17.17
C VAL A 547 25.95 7.36 17.18
N ASN A 548 27.03 7.76 16.55
CA ASN A 548 27.46 9.15 16.52
C ASN A 548 27.83 9.64 15.12
N LEU A 549 27.65 10.94 14.89
CA LEU A 549 27.89 11.58 13.58
C LEU A 549 29.34 11.46 13.07
N PRO A 550 30.40 11.61 13.89
CA PRO A 550 31.77 11.45 13.40
C PRO A 550 32.05 10.05 12.83
N GLU A 551 31.60 9.00 13.52
CA GLU A 551 31.71 7.61 13.03
C GLU A 551 30.88 7.38 11.79
N ALA A 552 29.63 7.89 11.75
CA ALA A 552 28.77 7.81 10.58
C ALA A 552 29.40 8.45 9.34
N ARG A 553 29.98 9.65 9.49
CA ARG A 553 30.72 10.32 8.42
C ARG A 553 31.99 9.57 7.98
N ALA A 554 32.73 9.03 8.92
CA ALA A 554 33.93 8.25 8.62
C ALA A 554 33.55 6.98 7.84
N PHE A 555 32.47 6.31 8.25
CA PHE A 555 31.96 5.11 7.60
C PHE A 555 31.43 5.42 6.19
N LEU A 556 30.62 6.47 6.04
CA LEU A 556 30.13 6.95 4.75
C LEU A 556 31.27 7.18 3.76
N ASN A 557 32.29 7.94 4.17
CA ASN A 557 33.43 8.31 3.33
C ASN A 557 34.29 7.10 2.92
N ARG A 558 34.32 6.06 3.76
CA ARG A 558 35.16 4.89 3.53
C ARG A 558 34.48 3.79 2.72
N PHE A 559 33.17 3.59 2.92
CA PHE A 559 32.51 2.37 2.44
C PHE A 559 31.30 2.63 1.52
N ILE A 560 30.65 3.79 1.58
CA ILE A 560 29.38 4.02 0.88
C ILE A 560 29.55 5.03 -0.26
N MET A 561 30.30 6.10 -0.04
CA MET A 561 30.50 7.16 -1.04
C MET A 561 31.93 7.18 -1.55
N PRO A 562 32.20 6.63 -2.74
CA PRO A 562 33.50 6.80 -3.37
C PRO A 562 33.77 8.28 -3.67
N ALA A 563 35.04 8.64 -3.85
CA ALA A 563 35.48 10.01 -4.14
C ALA A 563 34.88 10.60 -5.44
N THR A 564 34.22 9.76 -6.25
CA THR A 564 33.58 10.10 -7.53
C THR A 564 32.07 10.41 -7.41
N ALA A 565 31.48 10.29 -6.20
CA ALA A 565 30.07 10.61 -5.99
C ALA A 565 29.78 12.10 -6.25
N ASP A 566 28.58 12.40 -6.75
CA ASP A 566 28.12 13.77 -6.99
C ASP A 566 28.25 14.59 -5.69
N PRO A 567 28.91 15.77 -5.73
CA PRO A 567 29.08 16.59 -4.55
C PRO A 567 27.76 17.06 -3.92
N GLU A 568 26.70 17.24 -4.72
CA GLU A 568 25.40 17.69 -4.24
C GLU A 568 24.69 16.58 -3.47
N ASP A 569 24.64 15.35 -4.00
CA ASP A 569 24.05 14.19 -3.34
C ASP A 569 24.79 13.85 -2.04
N ARG A 570 26.11 13.95 -2.08
CA ARG A 570 26.93 13.81 -0.87
C ARG A 570 26.57 14.83 0.20
N SER A 571 26.40 16.11 -0.19
CA SER A 571 26.03 17.18 0.73
C SER A 571 24.63 16.96 1.34
N ARG A 572 23.67 16.49 0.54
CA ARG A 572 22.31 16.16 1.00
C ARG A 572 22.33 15.00 2.00
N LEU A 573 23.05 13.93 1.68
CA LEU A 573 23.19 12.78 2.57
C LEU A 573 23.89 13.16 3.89
N GLU A 574 24.99 13.93 3.84
CA GLU A 574 25.67 14.44 5.03
C GLU A 574 24.76 15.34 5.87
N THR A 575 23.88 16.12 5.22
CA THR A 575 22.89 16.96 5.91
C THR A 575 21.83 16.13 6.59
N ALA A 576 21.30 15.09 5.92
CA ALA A 576 20.34 14.16 6.48
C ALA A 576 20.91 13.43 7.71
N LEU A 577 22.14 12.93 7.60
CA LEU A 577 22.85 12.31 8.74
C LEU A 577 23.10 13.31 9.88
N ALA A 578 23.47 14.55 9.57
CA ALA A 578 23.69 15.55 10.60
C ALA A 578 22.40 15.91 11.37
N ARG A 579 21.26 15.89 10.72
CA ARG A 579 19.94 16.03 11.39
C ARG A 579 19.66 14.83 12.29
N LEU A 580 19.76 13.61 11.76
CA LEU A 580 19.45 12.38 12.47
C LEU A 580 20.33 12.13 13.70
N PHE A 581 21.55 12.64 13.71
CA PHE A 581 22.52 12.51 14.81
C PHE A 581 22.64 13.78 15.68
N ARG A 582 21.65 14.65 15.71
CA ARG A 582 21.67 15.88 16.53
C ARG A 582 21.63 15.63 18.04
N ASN A 583 21.18 14.46 18.46
CA ASN A 583 21.05 14.09 19.88
C ASN A 583 22.32 13.45 20.45
#